data_b69d5b8cd92e957f766dfe18fd3509f1
#
_entry.id   b69d5b8cd92e957f766dfe18fd3509f1
#
_cell.length_a   1.000
_cell.length_b   1.000
_cell.length_c   1.000
_cell.angle_alpha   90.00
_cell.angle_beta   90.00
_cell.angle_gamma   90.00
#
_symmetry.space_group_name_H-M   'P 1'
#
loop_
_entity.id
_entity.type
_entity.pdbx_description
1 polymer ?
#
loop_
_entity_poly.entity_id
_entity_poly.type
_entity_poly.pdbx_seq_one_letter_code
_entity_poly.pdbx_strand_id
1 'polypeptide(L)'
;MEPTSETDTCHWHPDNRAGVRCQRCDRRICALCMNTASVGFHCPECAAPTPRRRTWSGPAPSATGLSTPARGGLDATTAVIGLNLAAFLAMAVAGGTGSSVYRRFASGGGEVTWDYGLLGIGREGFRLVGVAEGDWWRLVTGGFLHAGLLHLVFNMFLLWMLGHQLDRLHGPTRFLGLYLGSLAGGALGVMMMDPTALTVGASGAVFGLMAATVVHQLHRGVNPWASGVAGLVVVNLVLTFGRPGISIGGHLGGLIGGAVLAWVVDACDRRRLPRTVGTTIPYVATLAFLAAAVWAAGRWWDPVLG
;
A
#
# COMPACT_ATOMS: atom_id res chain seq x y z
N MET A 1 13.30 38.72 -60.44
CA MET A 1 12.10 38.59 -59.61
C MET A 1 11.54 37.19 -59.84
N GLU A 2 11.88 36.26 -59.00
CA GLU A 2 11.28 34.92 -59.04
C GLU A 2 9.83 34.99 -58.57
N PRO A 3 8.90 34.26 -59.19
CA PRO A 3 7.49 34.25 -58.79
C PRO A 3 7.39 33.62 -57.41
N THR A 4 6.89 34.38 -56.41
CA THR A 4 6.49 33.88 -55.12
C THR A 4 5.47 32.77 -55.30
N SER A 5 5.83 31.52 -55.00
CA SER A 5 4.94 30.38 -55.10
C SER A 5 3.72 30.59 -54.20
N GLU A 6 2.52 30.32 -54.75
CA GLU A 6 1.20 30.35 -54.05
C GLU A 6 1.12 29.56 -52.74
N THR A 7 2.23 28.97 -52.30
CA THR A 7 2.32 28.03 -51.20
C THR A 7 2.73 28.65 -49.86
N ASP A 8 3.00 29.96 -49.80
CA ASP A 8 3.52 30.60 -48.57
C ASP A 8 2.51 31.41 -47.75
N THR A 9 1.22 31.21 -47.98
CA THR A 9 0.15 31.91 -47.29
C THR A 9 -0.50 31.10 -46.16
N CYS A 10 -1.09 31.81 -45.21
CA CYS A 10 -1.74 31.19 -44.06
C CYS A 10 -3.05 30.50 -44.50
N HIS A 11 -3.29 29.30 -43.93
CA HIS A 11 -4.49 28.52 -44.22
C HIS A 11 -5.82 29.26 -43.92
N TRP A 12 -5.84 30.12 -42.89
CA TRP A 12 -7.03 30.90 -42.50
C TRP A 12 -7.02 32.38 -43.02
N HIS A 13 -5.85 32.87 -43.44
CA HIS A 13 -5.66 34.24 -43.90
C HIS A 13 -4.85 34.21 -45.20
N PRO A 14 -5.49 34.03 -46.34
CA PRO A 14 -4.80 33.89 -47.63
C PRO A 14 -3.90 35.05 -47.99
N ASP A 15 -4.22 36.26 -47.50
CA ASP A 15 -3.48 37.50 -47.74
C ASP A 15 -2.24 37.63 -46.79
N ASN A 16 -2.13 36.79 -45.78
CA ASN A 16 -1.04 36.86 -44.81
C ASN A 16 0.00 35.77 -45.07
N ARG A 17 1.26 36.18 -45.10
CA ARG A 17 2.37 35.26 -45.22
C ARG A 17 2.42 34.30 -44.01
N ALA A 18 2.59 32.99 -44.27
CA ALA A 18 2.77 31.97 -43.24
C ALA A 18 4.23 31.86 -42.85
N GLY A 19 4.57 32.22 -41.60
CA GLY A 19 5.93 32.13 -41.08
C GLY A 19 6.28 30.77 -40.50
N VAL A 20 5.29 29.96 -40.07
CA VAL A 20 5.48 28.69 -39.41
C VAL A 20 4.39 27.66 -39.75
N ARG A 21 4.60 26.40 -39.37
CA ARG A 21 3.61 25.34 -39.49
C ARG A 21 3.09 24.89 -38.11
N CYS A 22 1.82 24.53 -38.09
CA CYS A 22 1.20 23.94 -36.89
C CYS A 22 1.85 22.57 -36.59
N GLN A 23 2.40 22.39 -35.40
CA GLN A 23 3.05 21.15 -34.98
C GLN A 23 2.10 19.92 -34.85
N ARG A 24 0.78 20.17 -34.90
CA ARG A 24 -0.22 19.12 -34.76
C ARG A 24 -0.85 18.66 -36.05
N CYS A 25 -1.04 19.57 -37.02
CA CYS A 25 -1.72 19.26 -38.28
C CYS A 25 -0.97 19.71 -39.54
N ASP A 26 0.26 20.23 -39.38
CA ASP A 26 1.17 20.72 -40.42
C ASP A 26 0.64 21.84 -41.33
N ARG A 27 -0.53 22.43 -41.04
CA ARG A 27 -1.04 23.56 -41.80
C ARG A 27 -0.19 24.81 -41.57
N ARG A 28 -0.01 25.61 -42.62
CA ARG A 28 0.73 26.87 -42.55
C ARG A 28 -0.05 27.93 -41.81
N ILE A 29 0.59 28.65 -40.89
CA ILE A 29 -0.04 29.67 -40.03
C ILE A 29 0.75 30.97 -40.00
N CYS A 30 0.04 32.08 -40.06
CA CYS A 30 0.61 33.42 -39.87
C CYS A 30 0.70 33.77 -38.37
N ALA A 31 1.32 34.92 -38.06
CA ALA A 31 1.48 35.39 -36.68
C ALA A 31 0.15 35.51 -35.90
N LEU A 32 -0.95 35.85 -36.60
CA LEU A 32 -2.28 35.95 -35.97
C LEU A 32 -2.92 34.62 -35.62
N CYS A 33 -2.46 33.53 -36.25
CA CYS A 33 -2.95 32.18 -36.03
C CYS A 33 -2.02 31.34 -35.12
N MET A 34 -0.89 31.90 -34.67
CA MET A 34 0.06 31.21 -33.82
C MET A 34 -0.40 31.16 -32.35
N ASN A 35 -0.72 29.98 -31.83
CA ASN A 35 -0.95 29.73 -30.42
C ASN A 35 0.25 28.97 -29.86
N THR A 36 0.85 29.47 -28.81
CA THR A 36 1.99 28.80 -28.12
C THR A 36 1.58 27.44 -27.58
N ALA A 37 2.41 26.43 -27.83
CA ALA A 37 2.26 25.08 -27.32
C ALA A 37 3.50 24.69 -26.50
N SER A 38 3.47 23.56 -25.80
CA SER A 38 4.63 23.03 -25.05
C SER A 38 5.86 22.81 -25.95
N VAL A 39 5.64 22.56 -27.23
CA VAL A 39 6.66 22.51 -28.27
C VAL A 39 6.09 23.24 -29.51
N GLY A 40 6.71 24.35 -29.91
CA GLY A 40 6.33 25.10 -31.10
C GLY A 40 4.96 25.80 -31.05
N PHE A 41 4.21 25.81 -32.18
CA PHE A 41 2.95 26.53 -32.31
C PHE A 41 1.84 25.65 -32.85
N HIS A 42 0.62 25.87 -32.36
CA HIS A 42 -0.60 25.24 -32.87
C HIS A 42 -1.48 26.28 -33.62
N CYS A 43 -2.18 25.81 -34.63
CA CYS A 43 -3.21 26.61 -35.28
C CYS A 43 -4.44 26.79 -34.37
N PRO A 44 -5.36 27.74 -34.65
CA PRO A 44 -6.54 27.99 -33.83
C PRO A 44 -7.41 26.74 -33.59
N GLU A 45 -7.60 25.89 -34.61
CA GLU A 45 -8.37 24.64 -34.46
C GLU A 45 -7.66 23.61 -33.56
N CYS A 46 -6.33 23.50 -33.67
CA CYS A 46 -5.54 22.58 -32.84
C CYS A 46 -5.29 23.09 -31.43
N ALA A 47 -5.36 24.41 -31.22
CA ALA A 47 -5.28 25.07 -29.93
C ALA A 47 -6.64 25.11 -29.22
N ALA A 48 -7.75 25.10 -29.98
CA ALA A 48 -9.07 25.01 -29.40
C ALA A 48 -9.19 23.76 -28.54
N PRO A 49 -9.77 23.85 -27.32
CA PRO A 49 -10.04 22.68 -26.52
C PRO A 49 -10.92 21.75 -27.37
N THR A 50 -10.42 20.55 -27.67
CA THR A 50 -11.22 19.53 -28.38
C THR A 50 -12.50 19.35 -27.58
N PRO A 51 -13.72 19.45 -28.22
CA PRO A 51 -14.95 19.16 -27.52
C PRO A 51 -14.83 17.73 -27.02
N ARG A 52 -14.61 17.54 -25.72
CA ARG A 52 -14.59 16.23 -25.11
C ARG A 52 -15.90 15.57 -25.42
N ARG A 53 -15.88 14.50 -26.22
CA ARG A 53 -17.00 13.58 -26.34
C ARG A 53 -17.51 13.31 -24.92
N ARG A 54 -18.68 13.84 -24.61
CA ARG A 54 -19.37 13.61 -23.35
C ARG A 54 -19.73 12.14 -23.26
N THR A 55 -18.81 11.36 -22.68
CA THR A 55 -19.11 10.02 -22.17
C THR A 55 -18.40 9.93 -20.82
N TRP A 56 -18.88 10.66 -19.85
CA TRP A 56 -18.92 10.36 -18.42
C TRP A 56 -19.35 11.60 -17.63
N SER A 57 -20.54 11.54 -17.02
CA SER A 57 -21.05 12.52 -16.07
C SER A 57 -20.47 12.23 -14.66
N GLY A 58 -19.14 12.31 -14.53
CA GLY A 58 -18.45 12.36 -13.23
C GLY A 58 -17.81 13.73 -13.04
N PRO A 59 -17.68 14.24 -11.81
CA PRO A 59 -17.02 15.52 -11.54
C PRO A 59 -15.60 15.53 -12.09
N ALA A 60 -15.20 16.65 -12.72
CA ALA A 60 -13.85 16.84 -13.24
C ALA A 60 -12.83 16.71 -12.09
N PRO A 61 -11.69 16.01 -12.30
CA PRO A 61 -10.61 16.05 -11.32
C PRO A 61 -10.07 17.49 -11.28
N SER A 62 -10.20 18.15 -10.13
CA SER A 62 -9.57 19.43 -9.86
C SER A 62 -8.04 19.28 -9.95
N ALA A 63 -7.35 20.25 -10.56
CA ALA A 63 -5.91 20.28 -10.79
C ALA A 63 -5.07 20.38 -9.50
N THR A 64 -5.72 20.45 -8.36
CA THR A 64 -5.13 20.25 -7.03
C THR A 64 -5.59 18.90 -6.55
N GLY A 65 -4.70 17.89 -6.50
CA GLY A 65 -4.99 16.51 -6.11
C GLY A 65 -5.58 16.29 -4.71
N LEU A 66 -6.44 17.18 -4.25
CA LEU A 66 -7.13 17.26 -2.97
C LEU A 66 -8.63 17.47 -3.13
N SER A 67 -9.26 16.75 -4.04
CA SER A 67 -10.72 16.60 -3.97
C SER A 67 -11.03 15.40 -3.06
N THR A 68 -11.11 15.66 -1.76
CA THR A 68 -11.82 14.81 -0.82
C THR A 68 -13.29 14.80 -1.21
N PRO A 69 -13.92 13.65 -1.51
CA PRO A 69 -15.34 13.55 -1.23
C PRO A 69 -15.45 13.62 0.30
N ALA A 70 -16.09 14.66 0.81
CA ALA A 70 -16.51 14.74 2.18
C ALA A 70 -17.52 13.62 2.45
N ARG A 71 -17.04 12.40 2.67
CA ARG A 71 -17.75 11.42 3.46
C ARG A 71 -17.34 11.70 4.89
N GLY A 72 -18.22 12.30 5.67
CA GLY A 72 -18.06 12.54 7.09
C GLY A 72 -18.07 11.22 7.88
N GLY A 73 -17.00 10.43 7.72
CA GLY A 73 -16.76 9.19 8.44
C GLY A 73 -15.25 8.92 8.45
N LEU A 74 -14.77 8.26 9.50
CA LEU A 74 -13.41 7.74 9.58
C LEU A 74 -13.17 6.82 8.38
N ASP A 75 -12.13 7.07 7.60
CA ASP A 75 -11.70 6.11 6.57
C ASP A 75 -11.07 4.87 7.24
N ALA A 76 -11.00 3.76 6.50
CA ALA A 76 -10.53 2.50 7.06
C ALA A 76 -9.07 2.57 7.51
N THR A 77 -8.24 3.35 6.83
CA THR A 77 -6.84 3.57 7.21
C THR A 77 -6.75 4.24 8.57
N THR A 78 -7.48 5.33 8.78
CA THR A 78 -7.53 6.05 10.06
C THR A 78 -8.06 5.15 11.18
N ALA A 79 -9.08 4.33 10.91
CA ALA A 79 -9.61 3.37 11.88
C ALA A 79 -8.55 2.32 12.29
N VAL A 80 -7.80 1.76 11.33
CA VAL A 80 -6.71 0.80 11.63
C VAL A 80 -5.57 1.46 12.40
N ILE A 81 -5.18 2.68 12.05
CA ILE A 81 -4.18 3.46 12.82
C ILE A 81 -4.68 3.67 14.25
N GLY A 82 -5.93 4.10 14.43
CA GLY A 82 -6.53 4.30 15.75
C GLY A 82 -6.53 3.04 16.60
N LEU A 83 -6.83 1.88 16.00
CA LEU A 83 -6.79 0.58 16.67
C LEU A 83 -5.37 0.22 17.13
N ASN A 84 -4.35 0.43 16.30
CA ASN A 84 -2.95 0.21 16.66
C ASN A 84 -2.49 1.14 17.80
N LEU A 85 -2.87 2.42 17.75
CA LEU A 85 -2.57 3.37 18.82
C LEU A 85 -3.26 2.99 20.14
N ALA A 86 -4.53 2.57 20.10
CA ALA A 86 -5.26 2.12 21.26
C ALA A 86 -4.64 0.84 21.86
N ALA A 87 -4.27 -0.13 21.03
CA ALA A 87 -3.60 -1.36 21.47
C ALA A 87 -2.24 -1.05 22.13
N PHE A 88 -1.46 -0.15 21.53
CA PHE A 88 -0.18 0.28 22.09
C PHE A 88 -0.33 1.00 23.44
N LEU A 89 -1.31 1.88 23.55
CA LEU A 89 -1.60 2.56 24.81
C LEU A 89 -2.05 1.56 25.90
N ALA A 90 -2.97 0.66 25.53
CA ALA A 90 -3.41 -0.41 26.46
C ALA A 90 -2.22 -1.26 26.94
N MET A 91 -1.33 -1.67 26.02
CA MET A 91 -0.11 -2.41 26.35
C MET A 91 0.81 -1.62 27.31
N ALA A 92 0.96 -0.31 27.07
CA ALA A 92 1.84 0.53 27.87
C ALA A 92 1.33 0.69 29.32
N VAL A 93 0.00 0.79 29.51
CA VAL A 93 -0.59 0.97 30.86
C VAL A 93 -0.91 -0.34 31.57
N ALA A 94 -1.07 -1.45 30.85
CA ALA A 94 -1.35 -2.74 31.46
C ALA A 94 -0.20 -3.21 32.39
N GLY A 95 -0.55 -3.62 33.60
CA GLY A 95 0.40 -4.23 34.55
C GLY A 95 1.38 -3.26 35.21
N GLY A 96 1.11 -1.94 35.30
CA GLY A 96 1.98 -1.09 36.08
C GLY A 96 1.77 0.42 36.00
N THR A 97 2.46 1.13 36.89
CA THR A 97 2.46 2.61 36.99
C THR A 97 3.89 3.14 37.03
N GLY A 98 4.07 4.46 36.81
CA GLY A 98 5.35 5.13 36.96
C GLY A 98 6.42 4.67 35.97
N SER A 99 7.61 4.33 36.47
CA SER A 99 8.77 3.98 35.64
C SER A 99 8.58 2.70 34.80
N SER A 100 7.69 1.81 35.20
CA SER A 100 7.36 0.60 34.43
C SER A 100 6.55 0.95 33.16
N VAL A 101 5.60 1.86 33.26
CA VAL A 101 4.85 2.39 32.11
C VAL A 101 5.79 3.08 31.12
N TYR A 102 6.70 3.94 31.61
CA TYR A 102 7.68 4.60 30.75
C TYR A 102 8.57 3.59 29.99
N ARG A 103 9.09 2.57 30.67
CA ARG A 103 9.92 1.54 30.01
C ARG A 103 9.15 0.78 28.93
N ARG A 104 7.91 0.41 29.18
CA ARG A 104 7.07 -0.28 28.19
C ARG A 104 6.76 0.62 27.00
N PHE A 105 6.51 1.90 27.25
CA PHE A 105 6.28 2.89 26.21
C PHE A 105 7.53 3.07 25.32
N ALA A 106 8.71 3.09 25.92
CA ALA A 106 9.97 3.28 25.18
C ALA A 106 10.42 2.04 24.39
N SER A 107 10.34 0.85 24.99
CA SER A 107 10.93 -0.39 24.43
C SER A 107 9.94 -1.49 24.09
N GLY A 108 8.66 -1.35 24.47
CA GLY A 108 7.68 -2.42 24.40
C GLY A 108 7.97 -3.51 25.46
N GLY A 109 7.31 -4.63 25.31
CA GLY A 109 7.53 -5.80 26.17
C GLY A 109 6.60 -5.88 27.39
N GLY A 110 6.84 -6.88 28.25
CA GLY A 110 6.00 -7.21 29.38
C GLY A 110 5.01 -8.34 29.09
N GLU A 111 4.17 -8.66 30.07
CA GLU A 111 3.21 -9.76 30.03
C GLU A 111 2.27 -9.68 28.81
N VAL A 112 1.73 -8.49 28.52
CA VAL A 112 0.84 -8.30 27.36
C VAL A 112 1.53 -8.68 26.04
N THR A 113 2.81 -8.34 25.87
CA THR A 113 3.55 -8.72 24.66
C THR A 113 3.77 -10.23 24.60
N TRP A 114 4.02 -10.85 25.74
CA TRP A 114 4.17 -12.30 25.84
C TRP A 114 2.86 -13.04 25.55
N ASP A 115 1.74 -12.60 26.12
CA ASP A 115 0.44 -13.27 26.02
C ASP A 115 -0.24 -13.09 24.66
N TYR A 116 -0.03 -11.96 24.00
CA TYR A 116 -0.76 -11.57 22.78
C TYR A 116 0.14 -11.39 21.56
N GLY A 117 1.47 -11.39 21.71
CA GLY A 117 2.41 -11.37 20.60
C GLY A 117 2.37 -12.69 19.81
N LEU A 118 2.70 -12.62 18.53
CA LEU A 118 2.75 -13.77 17.66
C LEU A 118 3.93 -14.66 18.05
N LEU A 119 3.61 -15.87 18.48
CA LEU A 119 4.55 -16.93 18.90
C LEU A 119 3.99 -18.25 18.38
N GLY A 120 4.78 -18.99 17.61
CA GLY A 120 4.38 -20.30 17.12
C GLY A 120 4.40 -21.34 18.23
N ILE A 121 5.51 -21.45 18.90
CA ILE A 121 5.70 -22.31 20.08
C ILE A 121 6.71 -21.67 21.02
N GLY A 122 6.46 -21.76 22.31
CA GLY A 122 7.33 -21.26 23.36
C GLY A 122 7.04 -21.96 24.69
N ARG A 123 7.78 -21.59 25.72
CA ARG A 123 7.66 -22.20 27.03
C ARG A 123 7.46 -21.16 28.14
N GLU A 124 6.47 -21.41 28.98
CA GLU A 124 6.19 -20.64 30.18
C GLU A 124 6.24 -21.58 31.37
N GLY A 125 7.36 -21.59 32.10
CA GLY A 125 7.63 -22.62 33.12
C GLY A 125 7.66 -24.03 32.50
N PHE A 126 6.73 -24.88 32.94
CA PHE A 126 6.57 -26.26 32.42
C PHE A 126 5.50 -26.38 31.34
N ARG A 127 4.80 -25.27 30.99
CA ARG A 127 3.72 -25.24 30.00
C ARG A 127 4.26 -24.80 28.66
N LEU A 128 3.85 -25.50 27.59
CA LEU A 128 4.01 -25.00 26.23
C LEU A 128 2.91 -23.98 25.93
N VAL A 129 3.24 -22.95 25.20
CA VAL A 129 2.35 -21.85 24.80
C VAL A 129 2.59 -21.47 23.35
N GLY A 130 1.62 -20.89 22.71
CA GLY A 130 1.72 -20.40 21.33
C GLY A 130 0.65 -20.96 20.40
N VAL A 131 0.75 -20.63 19.12
CA VAL A 131 -0.24 -21.03 18.10
C VAL A 131 -0.36 -22.55 17.99
N ALA A 132 0.75 -23.29 18.14
CA ALA A 132 0.77 -24.76 18.15
C ALA A 132 -0.06 -25.37 19.29
N GLU A 133 -0.17 -24.66 20.41
CA GLU A 133 -0.90 -25.07 21.60
C GLU A 133 -2.33 -24.51 21.68
N GLY A 134 -2.80 -23.86 20.57
CA GLY A 134 -4.16 -23.34 20.48
C GLY A 134 -4.31 -21.85 20.77
N ASP A 135 -3.23 -21.11 21.01
CA ASP A 135 -3.26 -19.67 21.21
C ASP A 135 -3.46 -18.90 19.85
N TRP A 136 -4.49 -19.24 19.09
CA TRP A 136 -4.68 -18.78 17.71
C TRP A 136 -4.94 -17.27 17.59
N TRP A 137 -5.42 -16.63 18.66
CA TRP A 137 -5.58 -15.15 18.70
C TRP A 137 -4.26 -14.43 18.41
N ARG A 138 -3.11 -15.02 18.73
CA ARG A 138 -1.77 -14.45 18.51
C ARG A 138 -1.49 -14.14 17.04
N LEU A 139 -2.10 -14.90 16.11
CA LEU A 139 -1.99 -14.67 14.66
C LEU A 139 -2.52 -13.29 14.25
N VAL A 140 -3.45 -12.72 15.01
CA VAL A 140 -4.07 -11.43 14.76
C VAL A 140 -3.56 -10.38 15.74
N THR A 141 -3.59 -10.67 17.04
CA THR A 141 -3.26 -9.69 18.10
C THR A 141 -1.81 -9.22 18.02
N GLY A 142 -0.87 -10.10 17.67
CA GLY A 142 0.53 -9.75 17.48
C GLY A 142 0.75 -8.62 16.45
N GLY A 143 -0.12 -8.53 15.46
CA GLY A 143 -0.08 -7.49 14.44
C GLY A 143 -0.49 -6.08 14.89
N PHE A 144 -1.03 -5.94 16.11
CA PHE A 144 -1.43 -4.65 16.69
C PHE A 144 -0.55 -4.21 17.85
N LEU A 145 0.28 -5.09 18.38
CA LEU A 145 1.26 -4.76 19.42
C LEU A 145 2.53 -4.17 18.78
N HIS A 146 3.29 -3.40 19.56
CA HIS A 146 4.52 -2.77 19.05
C HIS A 146 5.65 -2.82 20.08
N ALA A 147 6.86 -3.12 19.59
CA ALA A 147 8.10 -3.14 20.38
C ALA A 147 8.65 -1.72 20.57
N GLY A 148 7.85 -0.85 21.24
CA GLY A 148 8.22 0.50 21.59
C GLY A 148 7.74 1.57 20.59
N LEU A 149 7.89 2.83 21.04
CA LEU A 149 7.33 4.01 20.36
C LEU A 149 7.86 4.19 18.93
N LEU A 150 9.17 4.03 18.72
CA LEU A 150 9.74 4.21 17.38
C LEU A 150 9.20 3.18 16.39
N HIS A 151 9.02 1.93 16.83
CA HIS A 151 8.44 0.89 16.00
C HIS A 151 6.99 1.23 15.62
N LEU A 152 6.19 1.69 16.58
CA LEU A 152 4.84 2.17 16.33
C LEU A 152 4.83 3.33 15.33
N VAL A 153 5.63 4.38 15.57
CA VAL A 153 5.65 5.59 14.73
C VAL A 153 5.99 5.26 13.27
N PHE A 154 7.02 4.42 13.04
CA PHE A 154 7.38 4.01 11.68
C PHE A 154 6.27 3.22 10.99
N ASN A 155 5.64 2.27 11.69
CA ASN A 155 4.52 1.51 11.14
C ASN A 155 3.33 2.43 10.81
N MET A 156 2.96 3.31 11.73
CA MET A 156 1.82 4.23 11.54
C MET A 156 2.09 5.26 10.44
N PHE A 157 3.32 5.75 10.32
CA PHE A 157 3.70 6.64 9.23
C PHE A 157 3.55 5.96 7.86
N LEU A 158 4.09 4.75 7.70
CA LEU A 158 3.98 3.99 6.46
C LEU A 158 2.53 3.59 6.17
N LEU A 159 1.79 3.17 7.19
CA LEU A 159 0.37 2.86 7.08
C LEU A 159 -0.44 4.09 6.68
N TRP A 160 -0.16 5.25 7.26
CA TRP A 160 -0.80 6.51 6.89
C TRP A 160 -0.55 6.86 5.42
N MET A 161 0.69 6.79 4.98
CA MET A 161 1.10 7.14 3.61
C MET A 161 0.50 6.18 2.56
N LEU A 162 0.72 4.88 2.74
CA LEU A 162 0.32 3.85 1.77
C LEU A 162 -1.16 3.48 1.91
N GLY A 163 -1.65 3.41 3.15
CA GLY A 163 -3.02 3.04 3.45
C GLY A 163 -4.02 4.02 2.87
N HIS A 164 -3.87 5.32 3.10
CA HIS A 164 -4.77 6.31 2.51
C HIS A 164 -4.75 6.31 0.98
N GLN A 165 -3.60 6.01 0.38
CA GLN A 165 -3.52 5.88 -1.08
C GLN A 165 -4.35 4.68 -1.57
N LEU A 166 -4.16 3.51 -0.96
CA LEU A 166 -4.86 2.27 -1.35
C LEU A 166 -6.34 2.29 -0.97
N ASP A 167 -6.69 2.88 0.18
CA ASP A 167 -8.08 3.06 0.63
C ASP A 167 -8.88 3.94 -0.34
N ARG A 168 -8.32 5.10 -0.74
CA ARG A 168 -8.94 5.95 -1.78
C ARG A 168 -9.08 5.24 -3.13
N LEU A 169 -8.14 4.38 -3.47
CA LEU A 169 -8.06 3.73 -4.76
C LEU A 169 -9.03 2.56 -4.90
N HIS A 170 -9.05 1.69 -3.90
CA HIS A 170 -9.82 0.44 -3.90
C HIS A 170 -11.12 0.53 -3.09
N GLY A 171 -11.22 1.53 -2.20
CA GLY A 171 -12.28 1.67 -1.20
C GLY A 171 -11.97 0.88 0.08
N PRO A 172 -12.67 1.25 1.19
CA PRO A 172 -12.32 0.78 2.53
C PRO A 172 -12.36 -0.74 2.68
N THR A 173 -13.33 -1.40 2.09
CA THR A 173 -13.49 -2.85 2.23
C THR A 173 -12.34 -3.62 1.56
N ARG A 174 -11.95 -3.24 0.34
CA ARG A 174 -10.81 -3.89 -0.35
C ARG A 174 -9.49 -3.57 0.33
N PHE A 175 -9.32 -2.33 0.78
CA PHE A 175 -8.13 -1.94 1.57
C PHE A 175 -7.99 -2.81 2.83
N LEU A 176 -9.07 -2.97 3.61
CA LEU A 176 -9.07 -3.85 4.79
C LEU A 176 -8.73 -5.30 4.43
N GLY A 177 -9.27 -5.81 3.33
CA GLY A 177 -8.93 -7.15 2.84
C GLY A 177 -7.45 -7.30 2.49
N LEU A 178 -6.85 -6.31 1.81
CA LEU A 178 -5.42 -6.27 1.52
C LEU A 178 -4.58 -6.18 2.79
N TYR A 179 -4.97 -5.32 3.74
CA TYR A 179 -4.28 -5.17 5.03
C TYR A 179 -4.29 -6.47 5.83
N LEU A 180 -5.47 -7.06 6.06
CA LEU A 180 -5.64 -8.28 6.84
C LEU A 180 -4.98 -9.49 6.16
N GLY A 181 -5.12 -9.61 4.84
CA GLY A 181 -4.48 -10.68 4.09
C GLY A 181 -2.95 -10.58 4.11
N SER A 182 -2.41 -9.37 4.04
CA SER A 182 -0.96 -9.15 4.20
C SER A 182 -0.49 -9.46 5.61
N LEU A 183 -1.27 -9.09 6.64
CA LEU A 183 -0.99 -9.42 8.03
C LEU A 183 -0.94 -10.95 8.24
N ALA A 184 -1.97 -11.65 7.74
CA ALA A 184 -2.05 -13.11 7.83
C ALA A 184 -0.93 -13.81 7.02
N GLY A 185 -0.56 -13.27 5.85
CA GLY A 185 0.61 -13.72 5.10
C GLY A 185 1.90 -13.56 5.88
N GLY A 186 2.05 -12.44 6.60
CA GLY A 186 3.15 -12.22 7.54
C GLY A 186 3.17 -13.24 8.68
N ALA A 187 2.01 -13.50 9.30
CA ALA A 187 1.90 -14.50 10.36
C ALA A 187 2.29 -15.92 9.87
N LEU A 188 1.83 -16.29 8.66
CA LEU A 188 2.27 -17.56 8.03
C LEU A 188 3.79 -17.58 7.82
N GLY A 189 4.38 -16.49 7.35
CA GLY A 189 5.83 -16.38 7.14
C GLY A 189 6.62 -16.56 8.45
N VAL A 190 6.14 -16.00 9.57
CA VAL A 190 6.74 -16.25 10.90
C VAL A 190 6.65 -17.72 11.27
N MET A 191 5.48 -18.35 11.13
CA MET A 191 5.30 -19.77 11.45
C MET A 191 6.18 -20.68 10.60
N MET A 192 6.52 -20.27 9.37
CA MET A 192 7.38 -21.06 8.48
C MET A 192 8.87 -20.87 8.70
N MET A 193 9.31 -19.71 9.20
CA MET A 193 10.73 -19.34 9.23
C MET A 193 11.31 -19.27 10.64
N ASP A 194 10.54 -18.80 11.61
CA ASP A 194 11.00 -18.64 12.99
C ASP A 194 9.82 -18.64 14.00
N PRO A 195 9.18 -19.81 14.20
CA PRO A 195 8.00 -19.91 15.07
C PRO A 195 8.32 -19.72 16.56
N THR A 196 9.58 -19.79 16.95
CA THR A 196 10.04 -19.62 18.36
C THR A 196 10.31 -18.16 18.71
N ALA A 197 10.39 -17.28 17.72
CA ALA A 197 10.60 -15.85 17.94
C ALA A 197 9.28 -15.13 18.25
N LEU A 198 9.24 -14.47 19.41
CA LEU A 198 8.12 -13.59 19.76
C LEU A 198 8.10 -12.38 18.83
N THR A 199 7.10 -12.32 17.95
CA THR A 199 6.98 -11.31 16.90
C THR A 199 5.79 -10.38 17.16
N VAL A 200 6.00 -9.07 17.02
CA VAL A 200 4.96 -8.04 17.16
C VAL A 200 5.11 -6.97 16.07
N GLY A 201 4.01 -6.38 15.68
CA GLY A 201 3.96 -5.21 14.80
C GLY A 201 3.06 -5.36 13.60
N ALA A 202 2.51 -4.23 13.15
CA ALA A 202 1.75 -4.13 11.90
C ALA A 202 2.66 -4.26 10.65
N SER A 203 3.96 -4.45 10.84
CA SER A 203 4.95 -4.37 9.76
C SER A 203 4.73 -5.40 8.65
N GLY A 204 4.27 -6.61 8.95
CA GLY A 204 3.88 -7.59 7.93
C GLY A 204 2.80 -7.04 6.98
N ALA A 205 1.75 -6.43 7.54
CA ALA A 205 0.73 -5.76 6.75
C ALA A 205 1.30 -4.56 5.97
N VAL A 206 2.15 -3.75 6.59
CA VAL A 206 2.80 -2.58 5.94
C VAL A 206 3.68 -3.01 4.76
N PHE A 207 4.46 -4.07 4.90
CA PHE A 207 5.23 -4.66 3.79
C PHE A 207 4.31 -5.12 2.65
N GLY A 208 3.17 -5.72 2.99
CA GLY A 208 2.17 -6.10 2.00
C GLY A 208 1.56 -4.90 1.29
N LEU A 209 1.27 -3.81 2.00
CA LEU A 209 0.77 -2.58 1.37
C LEU A 209 1.82 -1.91 0.48
N MET A 210 3.12 -1.97 0.84
CA MET A 210 4.21 -1.54 -0.05
C MET A 210 4.20 -2.34 -1.35
N ALA A 211 4.15 -3.67 -1.25
CA ALA A 211 4.09 -4.56 -2.42
C ALA A 211 2.82 -4.34 -3.26
N ALA A 212 1.66 -4.19 -2.60
CA ALA A 212 0.41 -3.88 -3.27
C ALA A 212 0.48 -2.57 -4.05
N THR A 213 1.12 -1.55 -3.49
CA THR A 213 1.33 -0.27 -4.18
C THR A 213 2.24 -0.43 -5.39
N VAL A 214 3.34 -1.19 -5.28
CA VAL A 214 4.24 -1.49 -6.42
C VAL A 214 3.47 -2.21 -7.53
N VAL A 215 2.75 -3.28 -7.21
CA VAL A 215 1.96 -4.06 -8.18
C VAL A 215 0.95 -3.18 -8.89
N HIS A 216 0.21 -2.37 -8.12
CA HIS A 216 -0.79 -1.46 -8.66
C HIS A 216 -0.17 -0.39 -9.59
N GLN A 217 0.97 0.18 -9.24
CA GLN A 217 1.70 1.14 -10.07
C GLN A 217 2.15 0.50 -11.39
N LEU A 218 2.76 -0.71 -11.34
CA LEU A 218 3.19 -1.45 -12.52
C LEU A 218 2.01 -1.73 -13.48
N HIS A 219 0.86 -2.14 -12.95
CA HIS A 219 -0.33 -2.39 -13.76
C HIS A 219 -0.91 -1.13 -14.40
N ARG A 220 -0.60 0.04 -13.89
CA ARG A 220 -0.98 1.35 -14.46
C ARG A 220 0.09 2.01 -15.31
N GLY A 221 1.21 1.32 -15.54
CA GLY A 221 2.34 1.87 -16.30
C GLY A 221 3.11 2.96 -15.54
N VAL A 222 2.95 3.04 -14.22
CA VAL A 222 3.71 3.97 -13.37
C VAL A 222 4.99 3.27 -12.92
N ASN A 223 6.13 3.95 -13.06
CA ASN A 223 7.41 3.43 -12.61
C ASN A 223 7.53 3.52 -11.07
N PRO A 224 7.61 2.38 -10.33
CA PRO A 224 7.70 2.41 -8.87
C PRO A 224 9.00 3.02 -8.33
N TRP A 225 10.06 3.05 -9.13
CA TRP A 225 11.31 3.73 -8.78
C TRP A 225 11.16 5.25 -8.84
N ALA A 226 10.49 5.76 -9.86
CA ALA A 226 10.22 7.18 -10.00
C ALA A 226 9.28 7.71 -8.91
N SER A 227 8.36 6.89 -8.41
CA SER A 227 7.48 7.24 -7.29
C SER A 227 8.14 7.09 -5.91
N GLY A 228 9.33 6.47 -5.84
CA GLY A 228 10.05 6.20 -4.60
C GLY A 228 9.60 4.93 -3.84
N VAL A 229 8.48 4.31 -4.21
CA VAL A 229 7.94 3.15 -3.46
C VAL A 229 8.85 1.92 -3.57
N ALA A 230 9.46 1.67 -4.74
CA ALA A 230 10.43 0.58 -4.89
C ALA A 230 11.67 0.79 -4.00
N GLY A 231 12.18 2.03 -3.92
CA GLY A 231 13.26 2.40 -3.01
C GLY A 231 12.89 2.18 -1.54
N LEU A 232 11.65 2.52 -1.17
CA LEU A 232 11.11 2.28 0.17
C LEU A 232 11.10 0.78 0.53
N VAL A 233 10.67 -0.09 -0.40
CA VAL A 233 10.72 -1.56 -0.23
C VAL A 233 12.15 -2.01 0.01
N VAL A 234 13.10 -1.57 -0.83
CA VAL A 234 14.52 -1.98 -0.72
C VAL A 234 15.12 -1.54 0.60
N VAL A 235 14.92 -0.29 1.03
CA VAL A 235 15.43 0.21 2.32
C VAL A 235 14.88 -0.61 3.48
N ASN A 236 13.57 -0.90 3.49
CA ASN A 236 12.97 -1.70 4.54
C ASN A 236 13.45 -3.17 4.53
N LEU A 237 13.72 -3.76 3.36
CA LEU A 237 14.34 -5.09 3.27
C LEU A 237 15.78 -5.07 3.78
N VAL A 238 16.60 -4.07 3.44
CA VAL A 238 17.96 -3.92 3.97
C VAL A 238 17.94 -3.83 5.50
N LEU A 239 17.01 -3.04 6.07
CA LEU A 239 16.84 -2.97 7.52
C LEU A 239 16.39 -4.32 8.12
N THR A 240 15.52 -5.05 7.43
CA THR A 240 15.04 -6.38 7.85
C THR A 240 16.18 -7.39 7.98
N PHE A 241 17.02 -7.46 6.95
CA PHE A 241 18.15 -8.41 6.96
C PHE A 241 19.34 -7.91 7.77
N GLY A 242 19.48 -6.60 7.94
CA GLY A 242 20.62 -5.98 8.62
C GLY A 242 20.48 -5.84 10.14
N ARG A 243 19.32 -6.08 10.74
CA ARG A 243 19.09 -5.88 12.18
C ARG A 243 18.57 -7.14 12.86
N PRO A 244 19.27 -7.66 13.87
CA PRO A 244 18.75 -8.73 14.72
C PRO A 244 17.43 -8.32 15.40
N GLY A 245 16.54 -9.28 15.60
CA GLY A 245 15.25 -9.06 16.26
C GLY A 245 14.13 -8.53 15.34
N ILE A 246 14.41 -8.36 14.04
CA ILE A 246 13.37 -8.07 13.03
C ILE A 246 12.96 -9.40 12.37
N SER A 247 11.66 -9.69 12.35
CA SER A 247 11.14 -10.92 11.75
C SER A 247 11.25 -10.91 10.23
N ILE A 248 12.19 -11.68 9.69
CA ILE A 248 12.34 -11.88 8.24
C ILE A 248 11.07 -12.53 7.66
N GLY A 249 10.62 -13.61 8.31
CA GLY A 249 9.41 -14.33 7.90
C GLY A 249 8.17 -13.44 7.85
N GLY A 250 7.98 -12.60 8.88
CA GLY A 250 6.87 -11.67 8.96
C GLY A 250 6.84 -10.64 7.83
N HIS A 251 8.00 -10.07 7.51
CA HIS A 251 8.13 -9.09 6.44
C HIS A 251 8.00 -9.71 5.04
N LEU A 252 8.71 -10.80 4.77
CA LEU A 252 8.64 -11.48 3.46
C LEU A 252 7.27 -12.10 3.22
N GLY A 253 6.68 -12.75 4.23
CA GLY A 253 5.34 -13.32 4.13
C GLY A 253 4.28 -12.26 3.84
N GLY A 254 4.36 -11.11 4.54
CA GLY A 254 3.49 -9.97 4.28
C GLY A 254 3.69 -9.38 2.89
N LEU A 255 4.93 -9.16 2.48
CA LEU A 255 5.29 -8.64 1.15
C LEU A 255 4.72 -9.51 0.03
N ILE A 256 4.97 -10.82 0.09
CA ILE A 256 4.50 -11.78 -0.92
C ILE A 256 2.97 -11.86 -0.91
N GLY A 257 2.36 -12.00 0.28
CA GLY A 257 0.92 -12.06 0.43
C GLY A 257 0.23 -10.81 -0.16
N GLY A 258 0.72 -9.63 0.19
CA GLY A 258 0.19 -8.36 -0.33
C GLY A 258 0.37 -8.21 -1.83
N ALA A 259 1.54 -8.60 -2.39
CA ALA A 259 1.78 -8.60 -3.83
C ALA A 259 0.80 -9.49 -4.58
N VAL A 260 0.62 -10.73 -4.13
CA VAL A 260 -0.31 -11.70 -4.74
C VAL A 260 -1.74 -11.20 -4.67
N LEU A 261 -2.18 -10.71 -3.51
CA LEU A 261 -3.54 -10.20 -3.34
C LEU A 261 -3.82 -8.98 -4.22
N ALA A 262 -2.90 -8.02 -4.27
CA ALA A 262 -3.04 -6.86 -5.14
C ALA A 262 -3.08 -7.26 -6.62
N TRP A 263 -2.23 -8.20 -7.04
CA TRP A 263 -2.23 -8.72 -8.40
C TRP A 263 -3.58 -9.35 -8.76
N VAL A 264 -4.16 -10.15 -7.85
CA VAL A 264 -5.48 -10.79 -8.05
C VAL A 264 -6.59 -9.75 -8.13
N VAL A 265 -6.62 -8.77 -7.20
CA VAL A 265 -7.62 -7.69 -7.20
C VAL A 265 -7.56 -6.90 -8.50
N ASP A 266 -6.36 -6.50 -8.93
CA ASP A 266 -6.19 -5.77 -10.18
C ASP A 266 -6.52 -6.63 -11.41
N ALA A 267 -6.25 -7.95 -11.37
CA ALA A 267 -6.63 -8.87 -12.44
C ALA A 267 -8.16 -9.01 -12.55
N CYS A 268 -8.88 -9.05 -11.43
CA CYS A 268 -10.35 -9.03 -11.41
C CYS A 268 -10.90 -7.75 -12.05
N ASP A 269 -10.33 -6.59 -11.71
CA ASP A 269 -10.76 -5.31 -12.26
C ASP A 269 -10.45 -5.22 -13.79
N ARG A 270 -9.27 -5.67 -14.24
CA ARG A 270 -8.93 -5.72 -15.67
C ARG A 270 -9.84 -6.66 -16.47
N ARG A 271 -10.23 -7.78 -15.88
CA ARG A 271 -11.17 -8.75 -16.49
C ARG A 271 -12.62 -8.33 -16.36
N ARG A 272 -12.91 -7.16 -15.76
CA ARG A 272 -14.25 -6.63 -15.51
C ARG A 272 -15.14 -7.59 -14.73
N LEU A 273 -14.56 -8.37 -13.83
CA LEU A 273 -15.33 -9.23 -12.94
C LEU A 273 -16.18 -8.39 -11.97
N PRO A 274 -17.28 -8.93 -11.42
CA PRO A 274 -18.08 -8.24 -10.41
C PRO A 274 -17.19 -7.75 -9.26
N ARG A 275 -17.42 -6.52 -8.81
CA ARG A 275 -16.61 -5.90 -7.74
C ARG A 275 -16.59 -6.74 -6.46
N THR A 276 -17.66 -7.48 -6.21
CA THR A 276 -17.77 -8.42 -5.09
C THR A 276 -16.67 -9.49 -5.11
N VAL A 277 -16.33 -10.05 -6.29
CA VAL A 277 -15.28 -11.07 -6.44
C VAL A 277 -13.93 -10.52 -5.96
N GLY A 278 -13.49 -9.38 -6.53
CA GLY A 278 -12.22 -8.74 -6.13
C GLY A 278 -12.22 -8.24 -4.68
N THR A 279 -13.39 -8.07 -4.05
CA THR A 279 -13.52 -7.73 -2.64
C THR A 279 -13.45 -8.95 -1.74
N THR A 280 -14.09 -10.06 -2.12
CA THR A 280 -14.19 -11.27 -1.28
C THR A 280 -12.88 -12.06 -1.25
N ILE A 281 -12.15 -12.11 -2.37
CA ILE A 281 -10.92 -12.92 -2.48
C ILE A 281 -9.88 -12.59 -1.40
N PRO A 282 -9.55 -11.32 -1.08
CA PRO A 282 -8.58 -11.02 -0.03
C PRO A 282 -9.00 -11.56 1.35
N TYR A 283 -10.28 -11.57 1.69
CA TYR A 283 -10.77 -12.12 2.96
C TYR A 283 -10.71 -13.65 2.99
N VAL A 284 -11.06 -14.31 1.89
CA VAL A 284 -10.90 -15.78 1.77
C VAL A 284 -9.42 -16.16 1.89
N ALA A 285 -8.54 -15.41 1.24
CA ALA A 285 -7.11 -15.61 1.35
C ALA A 285 -6.58 -15.35 2.77
N THR A 286 -7.12 -14.35 3.48
CA THR A 286 -6.81 -14.12 4.90
C THR A 286 -7.09 -15.37 5.72
N LEU A 287 -8.29 -15.95 5.58
CA LEU A 287 -8.64 -17.19 6.30
C LEU A 287 -7.75 -18.35 5.89
N ALA A 288 -7.42 -18.49 4.61
CA ALA A 288 -6.51 -19.53 4.12
C ALA A 288 -5.08 -19.36 4.69
N PHE A 289 -4.55 -18.15 4.74
CA PHE A 289 -3.24 -17.88 5.35
C PHE A 289 -3.24 -18.15 6.86
N LEU A 290 -4.30 -17.78 7.58
CA LEU A 290 -4.44 -18.08 9.01
C LEU A 290 -4.51 -19.60 9.26
N ALA A 291 -5.30 -20.33 8.48
CA ALA A 291 -5.37 -21.79 8.58
C ALA A 291 -4.01 -22.46 8.25
N ALA A 292 -3.33 -21.96 7.21
CA ALA A 292 -1.99 -22.43 6.86
C ALA A 292 -0.95 -22.10 7.95
N ALA A 293 -1.09 -20.96 8.63
CA ALA A 293 -0.22 -20.59 9.76
C ALA A 293 -0.42 -21.52 10.96
N VAL A 294 -1.69 -21.86 11.30
CA VAL A 294 -1.98 -22.86 12.35
C VAL A 294 -1.39 -24.22 11.99
N TRP A 295 -1.59 -24.66 10.73
CA TRP A 295 -1.02 -25.91 10.24
C TRP A 295 0.52 -25.92 10.29
N ALA A 296 1.16 -24.80 9.88
CA ALA A 296 2.63 -24.68 9.91
C ALA A 296 3.16 -24.70 11.35
N ALA A 297 2.51 -23.99 12.28
CA ALA A 297 2.87 -23.98 13.69
C ALA A 297 2.85 -25.40 14.30
N GLY A 298 1.83 -26.21 14.00
CA GLY A 298 1.70 -27.58 14.48
C GLY A 298 2.72 -28.58 13.87
N ARG A 299 3.49 -28.15 12.86
CA ARG A 299 4.56 -28.97 12.24
C ARG A 299 5.93 -28.77 12.87
N TRP A 300 6.11 -27.70 13.62
CA TRP A 300 7.35 -27.48 14.32
C TRP A 300 7.39 -28.36 15.59
N TRP A 301 8.33 -29.25 15.60
CA TRP A 301 8.64 -30.07 16.75
C TRP A 301 9.36 -29.23 17.78
N ASP A 302 9.03 -29.42 19.06
CA ASP A 302 9.77 -28.78 20.14
C ASP A 302 11.21 -29.33 20.15
N PRO A 303 12.24 -28.54 19.79
CA PRO A 303 13.63 -29.02 19.79
C PRO A 303 14.16 -29.28 21.18
N VAL A 304 13.39 -28.95 22.24
CA VAL A 304 13.75 -29.15 23.65
C VAL A 304 13.11 -30.42 24.22
N LEU A 305 12.05 -30.92 23.61
CA LEU A 305 11.33 -32.12 24.01
C LEU A 305 11.52 -33.28 23.03
N GLY A 306 12.27 -33.07 21.95
CA GLY A 306 12.51 -33.97 20.82
C GLY A 306 13.22 -35.22 21.13
#